data_3fa9d8668f05a3d508658efa648d86ad
#
_entry.id   3fa9d8668f05a3d508658efa648d86ad
#
_cell.length_a   1.000
_cell.length_b   1.000
_cell.length_c   1.000
_cell.angle_alpha   90.00
_cell.angle_beta   90.00
_cell.angle_gamma   90.00
#
_symmetry.space_group_name_H-M   'P 1'
#
loop_
_entity.id
_entity.type
_entity.pdbx_description
1 polymer ?
#
loop_
_entity_poly.entity_id
_entity_poly.type
_entity_poly.pdbx_seq_one_letter_code
_entity_poly.pdbx_strand_id
1 'polypeptide(L)'
;MCNLYRMSKSQDEVAHFFDTVARDLATAPGGNAPELVYPGYPGMVLAEGRLTQMTWGFPLARKGAKGQPLKPKPVNNARTDKLSSPFWSASFRKRRCLIPVSDFAEAEGPKGGKTRTWFALPDSELMAIAGFWRDSAEFGEAYTMVMTDANAQMVPVHDRMPVILAPGDWEQWMHGSPDEAIRLCRPYGGDMQLTRTDEPWAGRR
;
A
#
# COMPACT_ATOMS: atom_id res chain seq x y z
N MET A 1 3.95 -10.12 4.53
CA MET A 1 2.99 -9.18 3.94
C MET A 1 3.32 -7.80 4.46
N CYS A 2 3.38 -6.81 3.57
CA CYS A 2 3.80 -5.45 3.88
C CYS A 2 3.00 -4.85 5.04
N ASN A 3 3.68 -4.47 6.12
CA ASN A 3 3.07 -3.88 7.31
C ASN A 3 3.83 -2.60 7.75
N LEU A 4 4.73 -2.13 6.92
CA LEU A 4 5.48 -0.92 7.14
C LEU A 4 5.97 -0.36 5.80
N TYR A 5 5.72 0.89 5.56
CA TYR A 5 6.37 1.64 4.48
C TYR A 5 6.78 3.03 4.95
N ARG A 6 7.67 3.65 4.20
CA ARG A 6 8.14 5.02 4.43
C ARG A 6 7.60 5.95 3.36
N MET A 7 7.23 7.16 3.77
CA MET A 7 6.90 8.29 2.93
C MET A 7 7.78 9.46 3.32
N SER A 8 8.91 9.61 2.68
CA SER A 8 9.90 10.65 2.97
C SER A 8 9.69 11.94 2.18
N LYS A 9 8.67 11.98 1.32
CA LYS A 9 8.38 13.11 0.44
C LYS A 9 7.19 13.92 0.94
N SER A 10 7.24 15.22 0.69
CA SER A 10 6.15 16.15 0.94
C SER A 10 4.98 15.90 -0.02
N GLN A 11 3.81 16.46 0.31
CA GLN A 11 2.63 16.38 -0.53
C GLN A 11 2.87 17.00 -1.92
N ASP A 12 3.65 18.09 -2.01
CA ASP A 12 3.97 18.76 -3.28
C ASP A 12 4.90 17.90 -4.16
N GLU A 13 5.91 17.25 -3.57
CA GLU A 13 6.79 16.32 -4.29
C GLU A 13 6.01 15.10 -4.80
N VAL A 14 5.07 14.57 -4.02
CA VAL A 14 4.19 13.48 -4.44
C VAL A 14 3.23 13.94 -5.54
N ALA A 15 2.67 15.14 -5.46
CA ALA A 15 1.83 15.71 -6.51
C ALA A 15 2.62 15.82 -7.83
N HIS A 16 3.84 16.33 -7.77
CA HIS A 16 4.73 16.41 -8.95
C HIS A 16 5.06 15.02 -9.52
N PHE A 17 5.28 14.01 -8.69
CA PHE A 17 5.50 12.63 -9.13
C PHE A 17 4.35 12.09 -9.98
N PHE A 18 3.12 12.49 -9.68
CA PHE A 18 1.92 12.07 -10.40
C PHE A 18 1.45 13.03 -11.51
N ASP A 19 2.19 14.08 -11.84
CA ASP A 19 1.81 15.10 -12.85
C ASP A 19 1.44 14.52 -14.22
N THR A 20 1.96 13.35 -14.56
CA THR A 20 1.66 12.68 -15.84
C THR A 20 0.25 12.08 -15.92
N VAL A 21 -0.37 11.77 -14.79
CA VAL A 21 -1.71 11.14 -14.72
C VAL A 21 -2.78 12.06 -14.13
N ALA A 22 -2.39 13.11 -13.43
CA ALA A 22 -3.33 14.03 -12.82
C ALA A 22 -2.74 15.43 -12.81
N ARG A 23 -2.97 16.17 -13.88
CA ARG A 23 -2.63 17.60 -13.94
C ARG A 23 -3.52 18.37 -12.98
N ASP A 24 -2.94 19.36 -12.28
CA ASP A 24 -3.66 20.19 -11.30
C ASP A 24 -4.28 19.37 -10.15
N LEU A 25 -3.53 18.39 -9.63
CA LEU A 25 -3.96 17.60 -8.48
C LEU A 25 -4.47 18.50 -7.34
N ALA A 26 -5.74 18.36 -7.03
CA ALA A 26 -6.29 18.96 -5.82
C ALA A 26 -5.61 18.29 -4.61
N THR A 27 -4.88 19.10 -3.84
CA THR A 27 -4.32 18.63 -2.57
C THR A 27 -5.38 18.81 -1.48
N ALA A 28 -5.81 17.69 -0.87
CA ALA A 28 -6.76 17.75 0.23
C ALA A 28 -6.09 18.30 1.50
N PRO A 29 -6.83 19.00 2.38
CA PRO A 29 -6.33 19.41 3.68
C PRO A 29 -5.83 18.19 4.47
N GLY A 30 -4.65 18.29 5.07
CA GLY A 30 -4.08 17.19 5.87
C GLY A 30 -2.56 17.25 5.98
N GLY A 31 -1.92 17.98 5.08
CA GLY A 31 -0.45 18.12 5.09
C GLY A 31 0.28 16.81 4.78
N ASN A 32 1.53 16.69 5.24
CA ASN A 32 2.35 15.52 5.02
C ASN A 32 1.86 14.31 5.83
N ALA A 33 1.92 13.13 5.23
CA ALA A 33 1.71 11.87 5.94
C ALA A 33 2.86 11.62 6.95
N PRO A 34 2.66 10.78 7.98
CA PRO A 34 3.76 10.32 8.82
C PRO A 34 4.86 9.68 7.96
N GLU A 35 6.13 9.91 8.32
CA GLU A 35 7.25 9.28 7.60
C GLU A 35 7.17 7.75 7.62
N LEU A 36 6.84 7.17 8.76
CA LEU A 36 6.62 5.72 8.89
C LEU A 36 5.12 5.42 8.99
N VAL A 37 4.61 4.70 8.01
CA VAL A 37 3.20 4.34 7.94
C VAL A 37 3.00 2.87 8.31
N TYR A 38 2.19 2.64 9.34
CA TYR A 38 1.79 1.33 9.84
C TYR A 38 0.29 1.07 9.57
N PRO A 39 -0.17 -0.19 9.57
CA PRO A 39 -1.60 -0.49 9.49
C PRO A 39 -2.41 0.27 10.54
N GLY A 40 -3.46 0.95 10.09
CA GLY A 40 -4.29 1.83 10.91
C GLY A 40 -3.80 3.27 11.01
N TYR A 41 -2.67 3.62 10.41
CA TYR A 41 -2.16 5.00 10.32
C TYR A 41 -2.62 5.66 9.02
N PRO A 42 -2.69 7.01 8.99
CA PRO A 42 -2.94 7.72 7.75
C PRO A 42 -1.74 7.62 6.80
N GLY A 43 -2.02 7.45 5.51
CA GLY A 43 -1.03 7.49 4.43
C GLY A 43 -1.57 8.22 3.23
N MET A 44 -0.68 8.76 2.39
CA MET A 44 -1.07 9.46 1.16
C MET A 44 -1.59 8.49 0.10
N VAL A 45 -2.62 8.90 -0.62
CA VAL A 45 -3.26 8.14 -1.68
C VAL A 45 -3.71 9.09 -2.79
N LEU A 46 -3.41 8.75 -4.05
CA LEU A 46 -4.01 9.38 -5.21
C LEU A 46 -5.26 8.62 -5.60
N ALA A 47 -6.42 9.24 -5.43
CA ALA A 47 -7.73 8.67 -5.74
C ALA A 47 -8.66 9.73 -6.31
N GLU A 48 -9.42 9.39 -7.36
CA GLU A 48 -10.43 10.27 -7.96
C GLU A 48 -9.90 11.69 -8.28
N GLY A 49 -8.68 11.77 -8.82
CA GLY A 49 -8.04 13.04 -9.21
C GLY A 49 -7.59 13.92 -8.04
N ARG A 50 -7.55 13.40 -6.82
CA ARG A 50 -7.07 14.13 -5.63
C ARG A 50 -6.01 13.35 -4.86
N LEU A 51 -5.01 14.06 -4.37
CA LEU A 51 -4.05 13.54 -3.41
C LEU A 51 -4.58 13.82 -1.99
N THR A 52 -4.84 12.76 -1.23
CA THR A 52 -5.48 12.84 0.10
C THR A 52 -4.84 11.86 1.07
N GLN A 53 -5.19 11.99 2.34
CA GLN A 53 -4.82 11.01 3.36
C GLN A 53 -5.99 10.09 3.68
N MET A 54 -5.72 8.78 3.72
CA MET A 54 -6.69 7.76 4.11
C MET A 54 -6.06 6.83 5.14
N THR A 55 -6.87 6.13 5.93
CA THR A 55 -6.39 5.14 6.90
C THR A 55 -5.93 3.85 6.19
N TRP A 56 -4.72 3.38 6.48
CA TRP A 56 -4.20 2.14 5.88
C TRP A 56 -4.81 0.89 6.52
N GLY A 57 -5.72 0.26 5.84
CA GLY A 57 -6.39 -0.98 6.21
C GLY A 57 -7.90 -0.84 6.33
N PHE A 58 -8.63 -1.76 5.70
CA PHE A 58 -10.07 -1.85 5.82
C PHE A 58 -10.47 -2.40 7.19
N PRO A 59 -11.50 -1.85 7.85
CA PRO A 59 -11.95 -2.38 9.13
C PRO A 59 -12.52 -3.77 8.98
N LEU A 60 -11.98 -4.72 9.75
CA LEU A 60 -12.53 -6.05 9.93
C LEU A 60 -13.16 -6.13 11.32
N ALA A 61 -14.48 -6.28 11.36
CA ALA A 61 -15.20 -6.45 12.61
C ALA A 61 -14.68 -7.66 13.40
N ARG A 62 -14.54 -7.50 14.70
CA ARG A 62 -14.08 -8.55 15.62
C ARG A 62 -15.06 -8.69 16.77
N LYS A 63 -15.19 -9.92 17.26
CA LYS A 63 -15.96 -10.21 18.47
C LYS A 63 -15.04 -10.82 19.52
N GLY A 64 -15.23 -10.45 20.76
CA GLY A 64 -14.57 -11.06 21.90
C GLY A 64 -15.17 -12.43 22.24
N ALA A 65 -14.56 -13.11 23.19
CA ALA A 65 -14.97 -14.47 23.62
C ALA A 65 -16.44 -14.56 24.12
N LYS A 66 -16.99 -13.43 24.57
CA LYS A 66 -18.40 -13.34 25.03
C LYS A 66 -19.33 -12.74 23.95
N GLY A 67 -18.89 -12.68 22.69
CA GLY A 67 -19.67 -12.10 21.58
C GLY A 67 -19.70 -10.57 21.51
N GLN A 68 -19.10 -9.85 22.48
CA GLN A 68 -19.05 -8.39 22.49
C GLN A 68 -18.21 -7.85 21.33
N PRO A 69 -18.58 -6.69 20.74
CA PRO A 69 -17.79 -6.05 19.71
C PRO A 69 -16.43 -5.61 20.26
N LEU A 70 -15.37 -5.85 19.48
CA LEU A 70 -14.02 -5.36 19.75
C LEU A 70 -13.64 -4.31 18.70
N LYS A 71 -12.62 -3.50 19.02
CA LYS A 71 -12.05 -2.56 18.04
C LYS A 71 -11.71 -3.31 16.73
N PRO A 72 -12.19 -2.83 15.57
CA PRO A 72 -11.90 -3.45 14.28
C PRO A 72 -10.39 -3.58 14.05
N LYS A 73 -10.00 -4.65 13.37
CA LYS A 73 -8.62 -4.84 12.94
C LYS A 73 -8.45 -4.25 11.53
N PRO A 74 -7.42 -3.42 11.26
CA PRO A 74 -7.12 -3.00 9.91
C PRO A 74 -6.62 -4.20 9.08
N VAL A 75 -7.24 -4.44 7.91
CA VAL A 75 -6.79 -5.41 6.90
C VAL A 75 -6.18 -4.61 5.76
N ASN A 76 -4.87 -4.50 5.79
CA ASN A 76 -4.09 -3.55 5.01
C ASN A 76 -3.54 -4.12 3.70
N ASN A 77 -3.67 -5.42 3.46
CA ASN A 77 -3.16 -6.11 2.28
C ASN A 77 -4.25 -6.97 1.63
N ALA A 78 -4.49 -6.76 0.35
CA ALA A 78 -5.38 -7.54 -0.48
C ALA A 78 -4.57 -8.41 -1.45
N ARG A 79 -4.63 -9.73 -1.30
CA ARG A 79 -3.94 -10.65 -2.20
C ARG A 79 -4.66 -10.71 -3.55
N THR A 80 -3.90 -10.78 -4.64
CA THR A 80 -4.42 -10.84 -6.02
C THR A 80 -5.41 -12.00 -6.23
N ASP A 81 -5.14 -13.17 -5.64
CA ASP A 81 -6.00 -14.35 -5.70
C ASP A 81 -7.31 -14.23 -4.88
N LYS A 82 -7.50 -13.14 -4.13
CA LYS A 82 -8.68 -12.87 -3.29
C LYS A 82 -9.48 -11.63 -3.71
N LEU A 83 -9.09 -10.93 -4.78
CA LEU A 83 -9.75 -9.69 -5.21
C LEU A 83 -11.23 -9.88 -5.59
N SER A 84 -11.61 -11.08 -6.01
CA SER A 84 -13.00 -11.44 -6.31
C SER A 84 -13.87 -11.73 -5.08
N SER A 85 -13.27 -11.81 -3.87
CA SER A 85 -14.04 -12.08 -2.66
C SER A 85 -14.96 -10.91 -2.29
N PRO A 86 -16.10 -11.17 -1.59
CA PRO A 86 -17.05 -10.12 -1.19
C PRO A 86 -16.43 -8.97 -0.38
N PHE A 87 -15.37 -9.24 0.36
CA PHE A 87 -14.68 -8.23 1.18
C PHE A 87 -13.95 -7.18 0.33
N TRP A 88 -13.46 -7.56 -0.86
CA TRP A 88 -12.62 -6.72 -1.72
C TRP A 88 -13.28 -6.26 -3.00
N SER A 89 -14.13 -7.11 -3.61
CA SER A 89 -14.55 -6.99 -5.00
C SER A 89 -15.21 -5.66 -5.34
N ALA A 90 -16.10 -5.15 -4.48
CA ALA A 90 -16.79 -3.89 -4.74
C ALA A 90 -15.84 -2.70 -4.84
N SER A 91 -14.87 -2.60 -3.90
CA SER A 91 -13.85 -1.55 -3.88
C SER A 91 -12.85 -1.70 -5.01
N PHE A 92 -12.35 -2.92 -5.24
CA PHE A 92 -11.43 -3.20 -6.35
C PHE A 92 -12.01 -2.82 -7.72
N ARG A 93 -13.30 -3.08 -7.94
CA ARG A 93 -13.95 -2.78 -9.22
C ARG A 93 -14.16 -1.29 -9.47
N LYS A 94 -14.34 -0.47 -8.43
CA LYS A 94 -14.85 0.91 -8.57
C LYS A 94 -13.94 1.99 -7.97
N ARG A 95 -13.03 1.65 -7.07
CA ARG A 95 -12.31 2.62 -6.24
C ARG A 95 -10.83 2.31 -6.16
N ARG A 96 -10.20 2.08 -7.32
CA ARG A 96 -8.76 1.88 -7.39
C ARG A 96 -8.04 3.20 -7.16
N CYS A 97 -6.84 3.11 -6.62
CA CYS A 97 -6.01 4.25 -6.27
C CYS A 97 -4.53 3.91 -6.43
N LEU A 98 -3.68 4.92 -6.42
CA LEU A 98 -2.23 4.77 -6.35
C LEU A 98 -1.75 5.19 -4.96
N ILE A 99 -0.85 4.40 -4.39
CA ILE A 99 -0.25 4.66 -3.09
C ILE A 99 1.21 5.04 -3.35
N PRO A 100 1.62 6.32 -3.15
CA PRO A 100 3.02 6.71 -3.25
C PRO A 100 3.80 6.15 -2.05
N VAL A 101 4.95 5.60 -2.30
CA VAL A 101 5.82 4.98 -1.29
C VAL A 101 7.27 5.26 -1.64
N SER A 102 8.07 5.72 -0.68
CA SER A 102 9.52 5.87 -0.88
C SER A 102 10.22 4.50 -0.84
N ASP A 103 9.95 3.75 0.20
CA ASP A 103 10.38 2.36 0.36
C ASP A 103 9.41 1.59 1.28
N PHE A 104 9.41 0.26 1.18
CA PHE A 104 8.65 -0.58 2.08
C PHE A 104 9.55 -1.62 2.76
N ALA A 105 9.15 -2.08 3.93
CA ALA A 105 9.95 -3.02 4.71
C ALA A 105 9.25 -4.36 4.90
N GLU A 106 10.07 -5.41 4.94
CA GLU A 106 9.66 -6.75 5.39
C GLU A 106 10.56 -7.26 6.51
N ALA A 107 10.02 -8.18 7.29
CA ALA A 107 10.68 -8.75 8.44
C ALA A 107 11.60 -9.90 8.02
N GLU A 108 12.90 -9.74 8.10
CA GLU A 108 13.92 -10.76 7.79
C GLU A 108 14.60 -11.25 9.07
N GLY A 109 15.02 -12.52 9.07
CA GLY A 109 15.78 -13.13 10.19
C GLY A 109 14.99 -14.13 11.03
N PRO A 110 15.60 -14.70 12.08
CA PRO A 110 15.02 -15.75 12.90
C PRO A 110 13.85 -15.25 13.74
N LYS A 111 12.98 -16.19 14.13
CA LYS A 111 11.84 -15.88 15.02
C LYS A 111 12.35 -15.28 16.35
N GLY A 112 11.84 -14.10 16.68
CA GLY A 112 12.22 -13.37 17.91
C GLY A 112 13.37 -12.38 17.74
N GLY A 113 14.11 -12.43 16.62
CA GLY A 113 15.21 -11.50 16.29
C GLY A 113 15.09 -10.90 14.89
N LYS A 114 13.87 -10.77 14.37
CA LYS A 114 13.67 -10.19 13.05
C LYS A 114 14.01 -8.72 12.99
N THR A 115 14.69 -8.31 11.93
CA THR A 115 15.03 -6.93 11.60
C THR A 115 14.30 -6.47 10.34
N ARG A 116 14.45 -5.20 9.99
CA ARG A 116 13.84 -4.60 8.80
C ARG A 116 14.77 -4.71 7.61
N THR A 117 14.26 -5.26 6.52
CA THR A 117 14.87 -5.16 5.19
C THR A 117 14.00 -4.25 4.35
N TRP A 118 14.57 -3.13 3.90
CA TRP A 118 13.90 -2.12 3.11
C TRP A 118 14.08 -2.38 1.62
N PHE A 119 13.05 -2.08 0.85
CA PHE A 119 12.99 -2.25 -0.60
C PHE A 119 12.60 -0.93 -1.25
N ALA A 120 13.44 -0.43 -2.15
CA ALA A 120 13.26 0.80 -2.92
C ALA A 120 13.49 0.54 -4.41
N LEU A 121 13.13 1.49 -5.25
CA LEU A 121 13.55 1.50 -6.65
C LEU A 121 14.91 2.21 -6.77
N PRO A 122 15.88 1.67 -7.53
CA PRO A 122 17.22 2.26 -7.61
C PRO A 122 17.25 3.64 -8.27
N ASP A 123 16.36 3.87 -9.25
CA ASP A 123 16.37 5.07 -10.08
C ASP A 123 15.18 6.01 -9.81
N SER A 124 14.47 5.82 -8.70
CA SER A 124 13.33 6.65 -8.33
C SER A 124 13.21 6.79 -6.82
N GLU A 125 12.99 8.01 -6.35
CA GLU A 125 12.75 8.30 -4.94
C GLU A 125 11.34 7.91 -4.46
N LEU A 126 10.44 7.59 -5.41
CA LEU A 126 9.07 7.14 -5.16
C LEU A 126 8.70 5.97 -6.07
N MET A 127 7.87 5.08 -5.57
CA MET A 127 7.15 4.07 -6.33
C MET A 127 5.64 4.25 -6.14
N ALA A 128 4.87 3.90 -7.16
CA ALA A 128 3.42 3.84 -7.08
C ALA A 128 2.98 2.40 -6.83
N ILE A 129 2.38 2.14 -5.67
CA ILE A 129 1.82 0.82 -5.34
C ILE A 129 0.33 0.81 -5.69
N ALA A 130 -0.12 -0.26 -6.31
CA ALA A 130 -1.51 -0.52 -6.62
C ALA A 130 -2.34 -0.64 -5.34
N GLY A 131 -3.41 0.11 -5.23
CA GLY A 131 -4.34 0.07 -4.11
C GLY A 131 -5.79 0.26 -4.54
N PHE A 132 -6.68 0.10 -3.58
CA PHE A 132 -8.07 0.51 -3.70
C PHE A 132 -8.61 0.90 -2.33
N TRP A 133 -9.70 1.65 -2.31
CA TRP A 133 -10.20 2.29 -1.11
C TRP A 133 -11.71 2.13 -0.92
N ARG A 134 -12.21 2.47 0.25
CA ARG A 134 -13.63 2.57 0.58
C ARG A 134 -13.86 3.50 1.77
N ASP A 135 -15.09 4.03 1.85
CA ASP A 135 -15.58 4.62 3.09
C ASP A 135 -15.93 3.55 4.11
N SER A 136 -15.69 3.85 5.37
CA SER A 136 -16.12 3.04 6.50
C SER A 136 -16.53 3.90 7.68
N ALA A 137 -17.50 3.42 8.45
CA ALA A 137 -17.95 4.11 9.66
C ALA A 137 -16.87 4.15 10.76
N GLU A 138 -15.96 3.16 10.75
CA GLU A 138 -14.96 3.00 11.82
C GLU A 138 -13.67 3.76 11.56
N PHE A 139 -13.25 3.88 10.29
CA PHE A 139 -11.95 4.45 9.91
C PHE A 139 -12.06 5.62 8.93
N GLY A 140 -13.26 6.02 8.54
CA GLY A 140 -13.47 6.97 7.46
C GLY A 140 -13.00 6.38 6.12
N GLU A 141 -12.41 7.21 5.25
CA GLU A 141 -11.77 6.74 4.02
C GLU A 141 -10.57 5.84 4.39
N ALA A 142 -10.60 4.61 3.90
CA ALA A 142 -9.56 3.63 4.17
C ALA A 142 -9.10 2.95 2.88
N TYR A 143 -7.79 2.69 2.78
CA TYR A 143 -7.19 2.04 1.61
C TYR A 143 -6.49 0.74 1.98
N THR A 144 -6.23 -0.08 0.97
CA THR A 144 -5.46 -1.32 1.09
C THR A 144 -4.48 -1.45 -0.07
N MET A 145 -3.33 -2.08 0.16
CA MET A 145 -2.36 -2.42 -0.87
C MET A 145 -2.72 -3.73 -1.54
N VAL A 146 -2.49 -3.83 -2.85
CA VAL A 146 -2.57 -5.10 -3.58
C VAL A 146 -1.24 -5.83 -3.51
N MET A 147 -1.31 -7.10 -3.15
CA MET A 147 -0.13 -7.97 -2.99
C MET A 147 -0.15 -9.09 -4.02
N THR A 148 0.98 -9.29 -4.67
CA THR A 148 1.22 -10.39 -5.62
C THR A 148 2.32 -11.31 -5.12
N ASP A 149 2.67 -12.35 -5.87
CA ASP A 149 3.83 -13.20 -5.60
C ASP A 149 5.12 -12.37 -5.64
N ALA A 150 6.10 -12.76 -4.85
CA ALA A 150 7.39 -12.10 -4.82
C ALA A 150 8.19 -12.34 -6.11
N ASN A 151 8.96 -11.34 -6.55
CA ASN A 151 9.99 -11.54 -7.57
C ASN A 151 11.24 -12.23 -6.99
N ALA A 152 12.19 -12.57 -7.84
CA ALA A 152 13.41 -13.30 -7.44
C ALA A 152 14.23 -12.59 -6.35
N GLN A 153 14.24 -11.25 -6.34
CA GLN A 153 14.97 -10.45 -5.34
C GLN A 153 14.27 -10.45 -3.98
N MET A 154 12.93 -10.53 -3.96
CA MET A 154 12.12 -10.49 -2.75
C MET A 154 11.95 -11.87 -2.09
N VAL A 155 11.91 -12.96 -2.88
CA VAL A 155 11.70 -14.36 -2.41
C VAL A 155 12.55 -14.74 -1.20
N PRO A 156 13.85 -14.36 -1.08
CA PRO A 156 14.66 -14.71 0.08
C PRO A 156 14.16 -14.10 1.40
N VAL A 157 13.37 -13.03 1.34
CA VAL A 157 12.85 -12.29 2.51
C VAL A 157 11.39 -12.60 2.78
N HIS A 158 10.58 -12.60 1.71
CA HIS A 158 9.14 -12.86 1.81
C HIS A 158 8.57 -13.43 0.50
N ASP A 159 7.52 -14.27 0.57
CA ASP A 159 6.85 -14.90 -0.58
C ASP A 159 5.88 -13.96 -1.34
N ARG A 160 5.68 -12.75 -0.87
CA ARG A 160 4.77 -11.75 -1.44
C ARG A 160 5.42 -10.38 -1.50
N MET A 161 4.99 -9.59 -2.49
CA MET A 161 5.39 -8.19 -2.63
C MET A 161 4.19 -7.32 -3.00
N PRO A 162 4.23 -6.00 -2.74
CA PRO A 162 3.26 -5.06 -3.31
C PRO A 162 3.29 -5.08 -4.84
N VAL A 163 2.13 -4.87 -5.46
CA VAL A 163 2.06 -4.61 -6.89
C VAL A 163 2.58 -3.21 -7.16
N ILE A 164 3.80 -3.11 -7.70
CA ILE A 164 4.44 -1.85 -8.10
C ILE A 164 4.08 -1.58 -9.54
N LEU A 165 3.52 -0.41 -9.84
CA LEU A 165 3.08 -0.01 -11.16
C LEU A 165 4.07 0.94 -11.82
N ALA A 166 4.40 0.68 -13.08
CA ALA A 166 5.15 1.63 -13.91
C ALA A 166 4.26 2.85 -14.26
N PRO A 167 4.84 4.03 -14.52
CA PRO A 167 4.07 5.22 -14.88
C PRO A 167 3.08 5.00 -16.03
N GLY A 168 3.45 4.21 -17.05
CA GLY A 168 2.58 3.89 -18.18
C GLY A 168 1.36 3.03 -17.83
N ASP A 169 1.35 2.38 -16.66
CA ASP A 169 0.27 1.50 -16.19
C ASP A 169 -0.73 2.23 -15.26
N TRP A 170 -0.42 3.46 -14.79
CA TRP A 170 -1.21 4.15 -13.77
C TRP A 170 -2.62 4.48 -14.22
N GLU A 171 -2.77 5.03 -15.42
CA GLU A 171 -4.08 5.35 -16.02
C GLU A 171 -4.94 4.09 -16.17
N GLN A 172 -4.34 3.02 -16.71
CA GLN A 172 -5.04 1.75 -16.87
C GLN A 172 -5.42 1.13 -15.52
N TRP A 173 -4.57 1.26 -14.50
CA TRP A 173 -4.90 0.81 -13.16
C TRP A 173 -6.11 1.56 -12.59
N MET A 174 -6.09 2.88 -12.65
CA MET A 174 -7.13 3.70 -12.03
C MET A 174 -8.46 3.64 -12.77
N HIS A 175 -8.44 3.67 -14.11
CA HIS A 175 -9.62 3.92 -14.95
C HIS A 175 -9.98 2.76 -15.88
N GLY A 176 -9.08 1.81 -16.13
CA GLY A 176 -9.34 0.63 -16.93
C GLY A 176 -10.40 -0.30 -16.32
N SER A 177 -10.84 -1.27 -17.10
CA SER A 177 -11.74 -2.33 -16.61
C SER A 177 -11.10 -3.14 -15.48
N PRO A 178 -11.89 -3.84 -14.65
CA PRO A 178 -11.31 -4.73 -13.62
C PRO A 178 -10.40 -5.81 -14.19
N ASP A 179 -10.69 -6.32 -15.39
CA ASP A 179 -9.88 -7.36 -16.04
C ASP A 179 -8.55 -6.80 -16.54
N GLU A 180 -8.51 -5.55 -16.99
CA GLU A 180 -7.27 -4.85 -17.31
C GLU A 180 -6.42 -4.62 -16.07
N ALA A 181 -7.02 -4.15 -14.98
CA ALA A 181 -6.34 -3.95 -13.71
C ALA A 181 -5.76 -5.26 -13.14
N ILE A 182 -6.47 -6.38 -13.24
CA ILE A 182 -5.96 -7.70 -12.81
C ILE A 182 -4.70 -8.10 -13.59
N ARG A 183 -4.61 -7.79 -14.88
CA ARG A 183 -3.41 -8.10 -15.69
C ARG A 183 -2.17 -7.33 -15.24
N LEU A 184 -2.34 -6.20 -14.57
CA LEU A 184 -1.25 -5.43 -13.96
C LEU A 184 -0.78 -5.99 -12.62
N CYS A 185 -1.56 -6.88 -11.99
CA CYS A 185 -1.25 -7.51 -10.70
C CYS A 185 -0.19 -8.60 -10.85
N ARG A 186 1.04 -8.22 -11.17
CA ARG A 186 2.17 -9.12 -11.42
C ARG A 186 3.39 -8.70 -10.57
N PRO A 187 4.34 -9.62 -10.30
CA PRO A 187 5.60 -9.26 -9.66
C PRO A 187 6.32 -8.16 -10.44
N TYR A 188 6.95 -7.23 -9.73
CA TYR A 188 7.75 -6.18 -10.35
C TYR A 188 8.94 -6.79 -11.08
N GLY A 189 9.08 -6.48 -12.37
CA GLY A 189 10.10 -7.08 -13.24
C GLY A 189 11.41 -6.29 -13.32
N GLY A 190 11.47 -5.08 -12.74
CA GLY A 190 12.69 -4.27 -12.69
C GLY A 190 13.56 -4.60 -11.47
N ASP A 191 14.72 -3.94 -11.41
CA ASP A 191 15.61 -4.07 -10.26
C ASP A 191 15.07 -3.36 -9.02
N MET A 192 15.40 -3.90 -7.86
CA MET A 192 15.07 -3.32 -6.55
C MET A 192 16.34 -3.15 -5.73
N GLN A 193 16.44 -2.04 -5.03
CA GLN A 193 17.48 -1.81 -4.03
C GLN A 193 17.03 -2.41 -2.70
N LEU A 194 17.85 -3.31 -2.13
CA LEU A 194 17.62 -3.92 -0.82
C LEU A 194 18.59 -3.34 0.20
N THR A 195 18.05 -2.84 1.31
CA THR A 195 18.84 -2.33 2.42
C THR A 195 18.47 -3.08 3.70
N ARG A 196 19.36 -3.96 4.16
CA ARG A 196 19.24 -4.66 5.44
C ARG A 196 19.69 -3.78 6.57
N THR A 197 18.93 -3.76 7.66
CA THR A 197 19.24 -2.97 8.84
C THR A 197 19.24 -3.84 10.10
N ASP A 198 19.85 -3.33 11.18
CA ASP A 198 19.74 -3.93 12.51
C ASP A 198 18.53 -3.44 13.30
N GLU A 199 17.66 -2.62 12.67
CA GLU A 199 16.45 -2.11 13.31
C GLU A 199 15.47 -3.26 13.58
N PRO A 200 15.05 -3.46 14.84
CA PRO A 200 14.08 -4.49 15.16
C PRO A 200 12.78 -4.32 14.37
N TRP A 201 12.23 -5.42 13.83
CA TRP A 201 10.92 -5.40 13.16
C TRP A 201 9.80 -4.94 14.08
N ALA A 202 9.71 -5.51 15.26
CA ALA A 202 8.79 -5.05 16.31
C ALA A 202 9.56 -4.06 17.20
N GLY A 203 9.15 -2.79 17.20
CA GLY A 203 9.67 -1.83 18.16
C GLY A 203 9.52 -2.38 19.59
N ARG A 204 10.50 -2.11 20.47
CA ARG A 204 10.32 -2.37 21.90
C ARG A 204 9.09 -1.59 22.36
N ARG A 205 8.07 -2.33 22.79
CA ARG A 205 6.91 -1.77 23.48
C ARG A 205 7.32 -1.19 24.82
#